data_2c046c8228192c358199f7c01e4e6c75
#
_entry.id   2c046c8228192c358199f7c01e4e6c75
#
_cell.length_a   1.000
_cell.length_b   1.000
_cell.length_c   1.000
_cell.angle_alpha   90.00
_cell.angle_beta   90.00
_cell.angle_gamma   90.00
#
_symmetry.space_group_name_H-M   'P 1'
#
loop_
_entity.id
_entity.type
_entity.pdbx_description
1 polymer ?
#
loop_
_entity_poly.entity_id
_entity_poly.type
_entity_poly.pdbx_seq_one_letter_code
_entity_poly.pdbx_strand_id
1 'polypeptide(L)'
;MLVPAKEMLDKARAGKYAVGHFNINNLEWTKAILQTAQELKSPVILGVSEGAGKYMTGYKTIVGMVNGMLEVPLRMELAFQRMVLSSLR
;
A
#
# COMPACT_ATOMS: atom_id res chain seq x y z
N MET A 1 6.15 -6.50 -5.00
CA MET A 1 6.27 -7.62 -4.07
C MET A 1 5.76 -7.22 -2.69
N LEU A 2 4.85 -7.99 -2.16
CA LEU A 2 4.33 -7.75 -0.80
C LEU A 2 5.34 -8.22 0.23
N VAL A 3 5.61 -7.36 1.22
CA VAL A 3 6.54 -7.66 2.30
C VAL A 3 5.91 -7.30 3.64
N PRO A 4 6.36 -7.90 4.76
CA PRO A 4 5.92 -7.47 6.08
C PRO A 4 6.32 -6.04 6.35
N ALA A 5 5.39 -5.25 6.89
CA ALA A 5 5.66 -3.85 7.19
C ALA A 5 6.79 -3.68 8.20
N LYS A 6 6.92 -4.60 9.16
CA LYS A 6 7.98 -4.55 10.15
C LYS A 6 9.37 -4.53 9.52
N GLU A 7 9.62 -5.44 8.57
CA GLU A 7 10.93 -5.50 7.89
C GLU A 7 11.20 -4.22 7.12
N MET A 8 10.21 -3.71 6.42
CA MET A 8 10.30 -2.47 5.66
C MET A 8 10.65 -1.29 6.58
N LEU A 9 9.97 -1.20 7.71
CA LEU A 9 10.18 -0.11 8.67
C LEU A 9 11.51 -0.25 9.41
N ASP A 10 11.95 -1.45 9.71
CA ASP A 10 13.25 -1.69 10.33
C ASP A 10 14.38 -1.24 9.39
N LYS A 11 14.28 -1.55 8.10
CA LYS A 11 15.24 -1.09 7.10
C LYS A 11 15.24 0.43 6.98
N ALA A 12 14.06 1.04 7.00
CA ALA A 12 13.93 2.49 6.93
C ALA A 12 14.58 3.16 8.12
N ARG A 13 14.38 2.63 9.30
CA ARG A 13 14.99 3.15 10.53
C ARG A 13 16.50 3.04 10.48
N ALA A 14 17.02 1.90 10.07
CA ALA A 14 18.47 1.68 9.95
C ALA A 14 19.08 2.59 8.88
N GLY A 15 18.39 2.80 7.77
CA GLY A 15 18.84 3.66 6.67
C GLY A 15 18.52 5.14 6.86
N LYS A 16 17.83 5.51 7.94
CA LYS A 16 17.45 6.89 8.27
C LYS A 16 16.61 7.55 7.18
N TYR A 17 15.61 6.82 6.68
CA TYR A 17 14.62 7.37 5.75
C TYR A 17 13.22 6.99 6.18
N ALA A 18 12.22 7.68 5.63
CA ALA A 18 10.82 7.42 5.91
C ALA A 18 10.18 6.60 4.79
N VAL A 19 9.19 5.80 5.14
CA VAL A 19 8.36 5.10 4.18
C VAL A 19 7.02 5.81 4.08
N GLY A 20 6.59 6.14 2.86
CA GLY A 20 5.30 6.76 2.63
C GLY A 20 4.15 5.78 2.88
N HIS A 21 3.10 6.27 3.53
CA HIS A 21 1.86 5.54 3.77
C HIS A 21 0.74 6.30 3.06
N PHE A 22 0.16 5.68 2.04
CA PHE A 22 -0.82 6.34 1.18
C PHE A 22 -2.16 5.62 1.23
N ASN A 23 -3.21 6.38 1.48
CA ASN A 23 -4.56 5.83 1.46
C ASN A 23 -5.04 5.65 0.03
N ILE A 24 -5.66 4.52 -0.24
CA ILE A 24 -6.24 4.23 -1.56
C ILE A 24 -7.75 4.14 -1.46
N ASN A 25 -8.44 4.66 -2.48
CA ASN A 25 -9.89 4.65 -2.57
C ASN A 25 -10.40 4.01 -3.87
N ASN A 26 -9.56 3.88 -4.87
CA ASN A 26 -9.94 3.34 -6.17
C ASN A 26 -8.72 2.83 -6.93
N LEU A 27 -8.98 2.27 -8.09
CA LEU A 27 -7.95 1.71 -8.96
C LEU A 27 -6.98 2.78 -9.46
N GLU A 28 -7.48 3.94 -9.82
CA GLU A 28 -6.68 5.01 -10.42
C GLU A 28 -5.64 5.54 -9.44
N TRP A 29 -6.04 5.76 -8.19
CA TRP A 29 -5.12 6.19 -7.15
C TRP A 29 -4.06 5.13 -6.85
N THR A 30 -4.49 3.88 -6.77
CA THR A 30 -3.58 2.76 -6.51
C THR A 30 -2.56 2.64 -7.62
N LYS A 31 -3.00 2.71 -8.87
CA LYS A 31 -2.11 2.67 -10.03
C LYS A 31 -1.08 3.80 -9.99
N ALA A 32 -1.53 5.02 -9.72
CA ALA A 32 -0.64 6.18 -9.67
C ALA A 32 0.43 6.02 -8.58
N ILE A 33 0.03 5.57 -7.40
CA ILE A 33 0.95 5.36 -6.28
C ILE A 33 1.97 4.28 -6.61
N LEU A 34 1.53 3.14 -7.13
CA LEU A 34 2.42 2.03 -7.43
C LEU A 34 3.37 2.34 -8.56
N GLN A 35 2.92 3.00 -9.62
CA GLN A 35 3.78 3.38 -10.73
C GLN A 35 4.84 4.40 -10.29
N THR A 36 4.46 5.38 -9.50
CA THR A 36 5.39 6.38 -9.00
C THR A 36 6.42 5.76 -8.06
N ALA A 37 5.97 4.88 -7.16
CA ALA A 37 6.87 4.18 -6.25
C ALA A 37 7.88 3.33 -7.01
N GLN A 38 7.45 2.68 -8.07
CA GLN A 38 8.36 1.90 -8.92
C GLN A 38 9.38 2.78 -9.61
N GLU A 39 8.96 3.88 -10.19
CA GLU A 39 9.87 4.83 -10.86
C GLU A 39 10.95 5.34 -9.89
N LEU A 40 10.56 5.63 -8.68
CA LEU A 40 11.47 6.14 -7.65
C LEU A 40 12.17 5.03 -6.88
N LYS A 41 11.88 3.78 -7.17
CA LYS A 41 12.40 2.61 -6.44
C LYS A 41 12.23 2.76 -4.93
N SER A 42 11.08 3.27 -4.53
CA SER A 42 10.77 3.54 -3.13
C SER A 42 9.76 2.53 -2.59
N PRO A 43 9.99 1.97 -1.41
CA PRO A 43 8.98 1.15 -0.76
C PRO A 43 7.80 2.02 -0.34
N VAL A 44 6.59 1.45 -0.35
CA VAL A 44 5.38 2.17 0.07
C VAL A 44 4.47 1.27 0.89
N ILE A 45 3.62 1.89 1.69
CA ILE A 45 2.55 1.23 2.40
C ILE A 45 1.23 1.77 1.85
N LEU A 46 0.34 0.87 1.45
CA LEU A 46 -1.01 1.23 1.04
C LEU A 46 -1.95 1.11 2.24
N GLY A 47 -2.60 2.21 2.57
CA GLY A 47 -3.57 2.25 3.65
C GLY A 47 -4.99 2.08 3.10
N VAL A 48 -5.79 1.27 3.77
CA VAL A 48 -7.19 1.07 3.40
C VAL A 48 -8.06 1.34 4.62
N SER A 49 -8.80 2.45 4.59
CA SER A 49 -9.75 2.75 5.63
C SER A 49 -10.95 1.81 5.54
N GLU A 50 -11.71 1.74 6.62
CA GLU A 50 -12.94 0.96 6.65
C GLU A 50 -13.94 1.46 5.60
N GLY A 51 -14.06 2.78 5.45
CA GLY A 51 -14.93 3.38 4.43
C GLY A 51 -14.47 3.07 3.01
N ALA A 52 -13.18 3.14 2.73
CA ALA A 52 -12.63 2.78 1.44
C ALA A 52 -12.84 1.29 1.14
N GLY A 53 -12.69 0.44 2.16
CA GLY A 53 -12.96 -0.98 2.03
C GLY A 53 -14.39 -1.26 1.62
N LYS A 54 -15.35 -0.58 2.21
CA LYS A 54 -16.77 -0.69 1.83
C LYS A 54 -17.02 -0.17 0.42
N TYR A 55 -16.45 0.97 0.09
CA TYR A 55 -16.61 1.58 -1.23
C TYR A 55 -16.10 0.66 -2.33
N MET A 56 -14.96 0.02 -2.12
CA MET A 56 -14.33 -0.88 -3.10
C MET A 56 -14.85 -2.32 -3.00
N THR A 57 -15.93 -2.56 -2.28
CA THR A 57 -16.60 -3.86 -2.19
C THR A 57 -15.82 -4.91 -1.37
N GLY A 58 -15.04 -4.46 -0.41
CA GLY A 58 -14.37 -5.33 0.55
C GLY A 58 -12.87 -5.49 0.33
N TYR A 59 -12.21 -5.97 1.36
CA TYR A 59 -10.75 -6.10 1.35
C TYR A 59 -10.25 -7.16 0.38
N LYS A 60 -11.02 -8.23 0.13
CA LYS A 60 -10.65 -9.22 -0.88
C LYS A 60 -10.55 -8.62 -2.27
N THR A 61 -11.50 -7.75 -2.61
CA THR A 61 -11.48 -7.04 -3.90
C THR A 61 -10.24 -6.19 -4.02
N ILE A 62 -9.90 -5.47 -2.96
CA ILE A 62 -8.72 -4.60 -2.94
C ILE A 62 -7.44 -5.41 -3.09
N VAL A 63 -7.31 -6.48 -2.33
CA VAL A 63 -6.13 -7.36 -2.40
C VAL A 63 -6.02 -7.98 -3.78
N GLY A 64 -7.14 -8.42 -4.37
CA GLY A 64 -7.15 -8.95 -5.74
C GLY A 64 -6.70 -7.91 -6.77
N MET A 65 -7.19 -6.68 -6.65
CA MET A 65 -6.79 -5.59 -7.53
C MET A 65 -5.28 -5.32 -7.45
N VAL A 66 -4.76 -5.21 -6.24
CA VAL A 66 -3.34 -4.92 -6.04
C VAL A 66 -2.48 -6.10 -6.48
N ASN A 67 -2.86 -7.33 -6.17
CA ASN A 67 -2.14 -8.51 -6.64
C ASN A 67 -2.11 -8.57 -8.17
N GLY A 68 -3.21 -8.20 -8.83
CA GLY A 68 -3.24 -8.09 -10.29
C GLY A 68 -2.24 -7.05 -10.81
N MET A 69 -2.15 -5.90 -10.15
CA MET A 69 -1.18 -4.88 -10.51
C MET A 69 0.26 -5.32 -10.27
N LEU A 70 0.50 -6.14 -9.24
CA LEU A 70 1.83 -6.64 -8.91
C LEU A 70 2.32 -7.74 -9.86
N GLU A 71 1.46 -8.29 -10.70
CA GLU A 71 1.88 -9.23 -11.76
C GLU A 71 2.73 -8.53 -12.83
N VAL A 72 2.54 -7.23 -12.99
CA VAL A 72 3.47 -6.42 -13.77
C VAL A 72 4.78 -6.32 -12.99
N PRO A 73 5.97 -6.47 -13.64
CA PRO A 73 7.23 -6.44 -12.90
C PRO A 73 7.42 -5.13 -12.14
N LEU A 74 7.15 -5.17 -10.84
CA LEU A 74 7.40 -4.07 -9.93
C LEU A 74 8.68 -4.33 -9.17
N ARG A 75 9.59 -3.36 -9.17
CA ARG A 75 10.88 -3.45 -8.49
C ARG A 75 10.88 -2.67 -7.19
N MET A 76 9.79 -2.74 -6.47
CA MET A 76 9.61 -2.04 -5.20
C MET A 76 9.01 -2.97 -4.16
N GLU A 77 9.21 -2.62 -2.91
CA GLU A 77 8.55 -3.28 -1.80
C GLU A 77 7.21 -2.58 -1.51
N LEU A 78 6.21 -3.38 -1.23
CA LEU A 78 4.87 -2.90 -0.92
C LEU A 78 4.35 -3.56 0.33
N ALA A 79 3.80 -2.78 1.23
CA ALA A 79 3.08 -3.29 2.38
C ALA A 79 1.66 -2.73 2.39
N PHE A 80 0.74 -3.52 2.95
CA PHE A 80 -0.62 -3.09 3.18
C PHE A 80 -0.85 -2.79 4.64
N GLN A 81 -1.68 -1.80 4.89
CA GLN A 81 -2.21 -1.56 6.23
C GLN A 81 -3.71 -1.33 6.16
N ARG A 82 -4.45 -2.12 6.92
CA ARG A 82 -5.85 -1.87 7.16
C ARG A 82 -5.98 -0.82 8.25
N MET A 83 -6.78 0.19 7.97
CA MET A 83 -7.06 1.27 8.92
C MET A 83 -8.45 1.12 9.49
N VAL A 84 -8.58 1.22 10.81
CA VAL A 84 -9.86 1.20 11.50
C VAL A 84 -10.13 2.60 12.02
N LEU A 85 -10.86 3.40 11.24
CA LEU A 85 -11.10 4.80 11.57
C LEU A 85 -12.11 4.98 12.69
N SER A 86 -13.06 4.08 12.82
CA SER A 86 -14.09 4.17 13.85
C SER A 86 -13.54 4.20 15.26
N SER A 87 -12.38 3.62 15.47
CA SER A 87 -11.73 3.61 16.77
C SER A 87 -11.09 4.94 17.16
N LEU A 88 -11.02 5.87 16.25
CA LEU A 88 -10.35 7.16 16.45
C LEU A 88 -11.31 8.28 16.84
N ARG A 89 -12.57 7.96 17.07
CA ARG A 89 -13.59 8.97 17.36
C ARG A 89 -13.98 9.01 18.80
#